data_19e30536ca9ebeb7faee8e9063d0affe
#
_entry.id   19e30536ca9ebeb7faee8e9063d0affe
#
_cell.length_a   1.000
_cell.length_b   1.000
_cell.length_c   1.000
_cell.angle_alpha   90.00
_cell.angle_beta   90.00
_cell.angle_gamma   90.00
#
_symmetry.space_group_name_H-M   'P 1'
#
loop_
_entity.id
_entity.type
_entity.pdbx_description
1 polymer ?
#
loop_
_entity_poly.entity_id
_entity_poly.type
_entity_poly.pdbx_seq_one_letter_code
_entity_poly.pdbx_strand_id
1 'polypeptide(L)'
;LLARPTTKEAPQLANLLIVIAYVAVMLGIGYGCMRRSGTVSGFFLAGRNLGPWMSAFAYGTTYFSAVLFVGYAGRLGWGFGMHALWIAAGNVLFGSLLAWWIFARRTRRMTARLDALTMPQFLAARYQSPFLRLAAALVIFVFLVPYTASVYQGLSLLFQSNLGVSYEQAIVFMALLTGVYLIMGGYLALAFTDFLRGLVELVGVVVMVAFLVHLKGGFTAATTALTDPHAAPALLPPLPGKPAPMFPGWVTLLSLVFITSFGPWGLPQMVQKFYSIKSEDDIRRAMIVASLFSVFIAFGAYYTGALTHLFYGADVKSFLTAKYHLPAGKDPLDYLMPDFLTTKVPAVVSMTILLLVFSASMSSLSSLVLVSASAIAIDLYAGARADANSRSVVALMRVMCGAFIAISLYIALNKIDFIVNLMALSWGAIAGSFLAPYCYGLFWPRATKAGAIAGMLSGLLTMLWFVETHKAPGNPAVPVASALAMLVPVVVVPVVSLFTKPPDAAHIKNVFG
;
A
#
# COMPACT_ATOMS: atom_id res chain seq x y z
N LEU A 1 6.82 -27.23 -39.92
CA LEU A 1 7.67 -27.91 -38.92
C LEU A 1 7.84 -26.95 -37.75
N LEU A 2 6.89 -26.96 -36.82
CA LEU A 2 6.97 -26.22 -35.55
C LEU A 2 8.00 -26.96 -34.67
N ALA A 3 9.13 -26.30 -34.40
CA ALA A 3 10.14 -26.83 -33.48
C ALA A 3 9.47 -27.11 -32.12
N ARG A 4 9.65 -28.30 -31.55
CA ARG A 4 9.20 -28.61 -30.20
C ARG A 4 9.96 -27.70 -29.25
N PRO A 5 9.26 -26.97 -28.36
CA PRO A 5 9.92 -26.07 -27.40
C PRO A 5 10.90 -26.88 -26.54
N THR A 6 12.07 -26.31 -26.26
CA THR A 6 13.05 -26.88 -25.35
C THR A 6 12.44 -27.07 -23.96
N THR A 7 12.95 -28.00 -23.15
CA THR A 7 12.35 -28.37 -21.85
C THR A 7 12.20 -27.19 -20.83
N LYS A 8 12.84 -26.05 -21.09
CA LYS A 8 12.70 -24.80 -20.31
C LYS A 8 11.66 -23.81 -20.88
N GLU A 9 11.37 -23.90 -22.21
CA GLU A 9 10.45 -22.96 -22.88
C GLU A 9 8.97 -23.31 -22.65
N ALA A 10 8.64 -24.61 -22.56
CA ALA A 10 7.27 -25.04 -22.34
C ALA A 10 6.63 -24.54 -21.03
N PRO A 11 7.32 -24.54 -19.85
CA PRO A 11 6.78 -23.96 -18.63
C PRO A 11 6.61 -22.44 -18.71
N GLN A 12 7.52 -21.74 -19.39
CA GLN A 12 7.42 -20.27 -19.55
C GLN A 12 6.23 -19.87 -20.41
N LEU A 13 5.96 -20.60 -21.50
CA LEU A 13 4.79 -20.36 -22.35
C LEU A 13 3.48 -20.58 -21.59
N ALA A 14 3.39 -21.67 -20.80
CA ALA A 14 2.22 -21.94 -19.98
C ALA A 14 1.98 -20.82 -18.95
N ASN A 15 3.03 -20.36 -18.27
CA ASN A 15 2.96 -19.27 -17.32
C ASN A 15 2.47 -17.95 -17.99
N LEU A 16 2.97 -17.65 -19.18
CA LEU A 16 2.55 -16.49 -19.96
C LEU A 16 1.07 -16.56 -20.36
N LEU A 17 0.61 -17.73 -20.81
CA LEU A 17 -0.80 -17.95 -21.16
C LEU A 17 -1.74 -17.77 -19.96
N ILE A 18 -1.35 -18.22 -18.78
CA ILE A 18 -2.13 -18.02 -17.53
C ILE A 18 -2.21 -16.53 -17.18
N VAL A 19 -1.11 -15.78 -17.29
CA VAL A 19 -1.10 -14.33 -17.07
C VAL A 19 -2.01 -13.62 -18.08
N ILE A 20 -1.93 -13.98 -19.36
CA ILE A 20 -2.78 -13.42 -20.43
C ILE A 20 -4.26 -13.71 -20.15
N ALA A 21 -4.62 -14.94 -19.80
CA ALA A 21 -5.99 -15.30 -19.46
C ALA A 21 -6.51 -14.51 -18.25
N TYR A 22 -5.70 -14.39 -17.20
CA TYR A 22 -6.02 -13.57 -16.03
C TYR A 22 -6.26 -12.09 -16.40
N VAL A 23 -5.37 -11.51 -17.21
CA VAL A 23 -5.49 -10.12 -17.70
C VAL A 23 -6.75 -9.96 -18.54
N ALA A 24 -7.06 -10.90 -19.43
CA ALA A 24 -8.28 -10.85 -20.26
C ALA A 24 -9.56 -10.82 -19.41
N VAL A 25 -9.62 -11.61 -18.34
CA VAL A 25 -10.73 -11.58 -17.38
C VAL A 25 -10.85 -10.21 -16.71
N MET A 26 -9.73 -9.63 -16.25
CA MET A 26 -9.73 -8.30 -15.61
C MET A 26 -10.18 -7.19 -16.56
N LEU A 27 -9.71 -7.21 -17.80
CA LEU A 27 -10.12 -6.26 -18.84
C LEU A 27 -11.61 -6.42 -19.19
N GLY A 28 -12.11 -7.66 -19.27
CA GLY A 28 -13.52 -7.96 -19.49
C GLY A 28 -14.43 -7.36 -18.41
N ILE A 29 -14.04 -7.48 -17.14
CA ILE A 29 -14.77 -6.86 -16.02
C ILE A 29 -14.71 -5.33 -16.14
N GLY A 30 -13.53 -4.76 -16.44
CA GLY A 30 -13.35 -3.33 -16.65
C GLY A 30 -14.30 -2.80 -17.74
N TYR A 31 -14.37 -3.48 -18.87
CA TYR A 31 -15.26 -3.14 -19.97
C TYR A 31 -16.75 -3.20 -19.57
N GLY A 32 -17.16 -4.27 -18.87
CA GLY A 32 -18.54 -4.41 -18.38
C GLY A 32 -18.98 -3.30 -17.43
N CYS A 33 -18.04 -2.76 -16.62
CA CYS A 33 -18.33 -1.68 -15.68
C CYS A 33 -18.30 -0.28 -16.31
N MET A 34 -17.73 -0.12 -17.51
CA MET A 34 -17.51 1.18 -18.16
C MET A 34 -18.80 2.00 -18.32
N ARG A 35 -19.92 1.36 -18.64
CA ARG A 35 -21.21 2.03 -18.86
C ARG A 35 -21.82 2.62 -17.59
N ARG A 36 -21.40 2.17 -16.40
CA ARG A 36 -21.92 2.61 -15.09
C ARG A 36 -21.06 3.70 -14.42
N SER A 37 -20.00 4.17 -15.07
CA SER A 37 -19.01 5.09 -14.53
C SER A 37 -19.11 6.51 -15.10
N GLY A 38 -20.31 6.95 -15.51
CA GLY A 38 -20.50 8.25 -16.21
C GLY A 38 -20.53 9.47 -15.29
N THR A 39 -20.73 9.32 -13.97
CA THR A 39 -20.76 10.40 -12.99
C THR A 39 -19.49 10.41 -12.15
N VAL A 40 -19.14 11.55 -11.52
CA VAL A 40 -17.96 11.65 -10.63
C VAL A 40 -18.09 10.67 -9.46
N SER A 41 -19.23 10.65 -8.78
CA SER A 41 -19.48 9.70 -7.67
C SER A 41 -19.49 8.25 -8.14
N GLY A 42 -20.04 7.96 -9.33
CA GLY A 42 -20.02 6.62 -9.93
C GLY A 42 -18.60 6.17 -10.28
N PHE A 43 -17.81 7.05 -10.88
CA PHE A 43 -16.43 6.77 -11.28
C PHE A 43 -15.49 6.62 -10.08
N PHE A 44 -15.64 7.43 -9.02
CA PHE A 44 -14.70 7.51 -7.90
C PHE A 44 -15.11 6.70 -6.66
N LEU A 45 -16.42 6.51 -6.39
CA LEU A 45 -16.94 5.81 -5.20
C LEU A 45 -17.95 4.69 -5.53
N ALA A 46 -18.10 4.30 -6.79
CA ALA A 46 -19.16 3.37 -7.21
C ALA A 46 -20.57 3.77 -6.70
N GLY A 47 -20.82 5.08 -6.61
CA GLY A 47 -22.09 5.63 -6.11
C GLY A 47 -22.38 5.34 -4.63
N ARG A 48 -21.38 5.03 -3.81
CA ARG A 48 -21.49 4.63 -2.39
C ARG A 48 -22.40 3.39 -2.19
N ASN A 49 -22.35 2.43 -3.09
CA ASN A 49 -23.28 1.28 -3.11
C ASN A 49 -22.54 -0.08 -3.13
N LEU A 50 -21.36 -0.16 -2.49
CA LEU A 50 -20.61 -1.42 -2.39
C LEU A 50 -21.09 -2.24 -1.19
N GLY A 51 -21.36 -3.52 -1.45
CA GLY A 51 -21.69 -4.49 -0.39
C GLY A 51 -20.47 -4.82 0.51
N PRO A 52 -20.71 -5.52 1.63
CA PRO A 52 -19.69 -5.75 2.67
C PRO A 52 -18.49 -6.56 2.17
N TRP A 53 -18.71 -7.59 1.36
CA TRP A 53 -17.64 -8.43 0.80
C TRP A 53 -16.74 -7.65 -0.14
N MET A 54 -17.33 -6.91 -1.09
CA MET A 54 -16.56 -6.10 -2.04
C MET A 54 -15.78 -4.99 -1.32
N SER A 55 -16.39 -4.34 -0.32
CA SER A 55 -15.70 -3.30 0.47
C SER A 55 -14.54 -3.88 1.29
N ALA A 56 -14.73 -5.06 1.90
CA ALA A 56 -13.71 -5.74 2.68
C ALA A 56 -12.51 -6.19 1.82
N PHE A 57 -12.79 -6.84 0.68
CA PHE A 57 -11.75 -7.27 -0.24
C PHE A 57 -11.03 -6.08 -0.88
N ALA A 58 -11.76 -5.03 -1.31
CA ALA A 58 -11.14 -3.82 -1.82
C ALA A 58 -10.24 -3.13 -0.77
N TYR A 59 -10.59 -3.19 0.53
CA TYR A 59 -9.73 -2.71 1.61
C TYR A 59 -8.48 -3.58 1.75
N GLY A 60 -8.66 -4.89 1.89
CA GLY A 60 -7.57 -5.85 2.13
C GLY A 60 -6.55 -5.88 0.98
N THR A 61 -7.02 -6.01 -0.26
CA THR A 61 -6.15 -6.06 -1.44
C THR A 61 -5.45 -4.73 -1.74
N THR A 62 -6.06 -3.59 -1.36
CA THR A 62 -5.40 -2.28 -1.44
C THR A 62 -4.31 -2.13 -0.38
N TYR A 63 -4.50 -2.73 0.79
CA TYR A 63 -3.55 -2.65 1.90
C TYR A 63 -2.27 -3.44 1.62
N PHE A 64 -2.39 -4.61 1.02
CA PHE A 64 -1.28 -5.52 0.78
C PHE A 64 -0.92 -5.58 -0.71
N SER A 65 0.32 -5.30 -1.05
CA SER A 65 0.81 -5.24 -2.43
C SER A 65 2.11 -6.03 -2.60
N ALA A 66 2.75 -5.96 -3.77
CA ALA A 66 4.10 -6.48 -3.95
C ALA A 66 5.09 -5.94 -2.93
N VAL A 67 4.87 -4.73 -2.41
CA VAL A 67 5.73 -4.15 -1.37
C VAL A 67 5.75 -5.03 -0.12
N LEU A 68 4.59 -5.60 0.29
CA LEU A 68 4.55 -6.55 1.40
C LEU A 68 5.34 -7.83 1.07
N PHE A 69 5.02 -8.49 -0.05
CA PHE A 69 5.56 -9.82 -0.36
C PHE A 69 7.03 -9.80 -0.77
N VAL A 70 7.47 -8.76 -1.49
CA VAL A 70 8.84 -8.67 -2.00
C VAL A 70 9.71 -7.82 -1.08
N GLY A 71 9.29 -6.59 -0.79
CA GLY A 71 10.07 -5.64 0.00
C GLY A 71 10.09 -5.98 1.48
N TYR A 72 8.92 -5.94 2.12
CA TYR A 72 8.81 -6.11 3.57
C TYR A 72 9.10 -7.55 4.01
N ALA A 73 8.44 -8.56 3.44
CA ALA A 73 8.66 -9.95 3.81
C ALA A 73 10.13 -10.36 3.62
N GLY A 74 10.74 -10.02 2.48
CA GLY A 74 12.14 -10.37 2.21
C GLY A 74 13.10 -9.68 3.15
N ARG A 75 13.15 -8.35 3.11
CA ARG A 75 14.12 -7.55 3.87
C ARG A 75 13.89 -7.63 5.36
N LEU A 76 12.64 -7.54 5.83
CA LEU A 76 12.34 -7.54 7.27
C LEU A 76 12.31 -8.96 7.83
N GLY A 77 11.83 -9.96 7.08
CA GLY A 77 11.94 -11.36 7.47
C GLY A 77 13.38 -11.79 7.65
N TRP A 78 14.27 -11.39 6.73
CA TRP A 78 15.70 -11.63 6.87
C TRP A 78 16.33 -10.85 8.03
N GLY A 79 15.94 -9.57 8.21
CA GLY A 79 16.53 -8.72 9.25
C GLY A 79 16.04 -9.05 10.67
N PHE A 80 14.75 -9.33 10.83
CA PHE A 80 14.09 -9.50 12.14
C PHE A 80 13.63 -10.93 12.42
N GLY A 81 13.76 -11.86 11.48
CA GLY A 81 13.29 -13.24 11.64
C GLY A 81 11.82 -13.30 12.06
N MET A 82 11.52 -14.16 13.06
CA MET A 82 10.16 -14.30 13.62
C MET A 82 9.61 -13.01 14.24
N HIS A 83 10.45 -12.07 14.65
CA HIS A 83 9.98 -10.79 15.20
C HIS A 83 9.28 -9.92 14.16
N ALA A 84 9.48 -10.17 12.85
CA ALA A 84 8.70 -9.52 11.79
C ALA A 84 7.19 -9.79 11.90
N LEU A 85 6.76 -10.87 12.58
CA LEU A 85 5.35 -11.17 12.83
C LEU A 85 4.65 -10.15 13.73
N TRP A 86 5.38 -9.34 14.50
CA TRP A 86 4.80 -8.20 15.21
C TRP A 86 4.22 -7.16 14.26
N ILE A 87 4.80 -7.02 13.07
CA ILE A 87 4.25 -6.14 12.02
C ILE A 87 2.93 -6.73 11.52
N ALA A 88 2.86 -8.04 11.28
CA ALA A 88 1.61 -8.72 10.90
C ALA A 88 0.52 -8.53 11.97
N ALA A 89 0.86 -8.74 13.23
CA ALA A 89 -0.07 -8.55 14.35
C ALA A 89 -0.61 -7.12 14.42
N GLY A 90 0.26 -6.13 14.27
CA GLY A 90 -0.11 -4.71 14.21
C GLY A 90 -1.03 -4.39 13.03
N ASN A 91 -0.71 -4.92 11.84
CA ASN A 91 -1.50 -4.72 10.62
C ASN A 91 -2.92 -5.29 10.76
N VAL A 92 -3.05 -6.47 11.39
CA VAL A 92 -4.36 -7.09 11.64
C VAL A 92 -5.16 -6.30 12.67
N LEU A 93 -4.54 -6.03 13.83
CA LEU A 93 -5.24 -5.42 14.96
C LEU A 93 -5.57 -3.95 14.70
N PHE A 94 -4.56 -3.14 14.39
CA PHE A 94 -4.73 -1.69 14.21
C PHE A 94 -5.07 -1.34 12.76
N GLY A 95 -4.34 -1.92 11.80
CA GLY A 95 -4.49 -1.59 10.39
C GLY A 95 -5.81 -2.07 9.79
N SER A 96 -6.41 -3.15 10.31
CA SER A 96 -7.68 -3.68 9.80
C SER A 96 -8.79 -3.63 10.84
N LEU A 97 -8.73 -4.43 11.90
CA LEU A 97 -9.84 -4.56 12.84
C LEU A 97 -10.25 -3.22 13.47
N LEU A 98 -9.31 -2.53 14.12
CA LEU A 98 -9.58 -1.25 14.77
C LEU A 98 -9.85 -0.11 13.78
N ALA A 99 -9.22 -0.13 12.60
CA ALA A 99 -9.51 0.83 11.55
C ALA A 99 -10.99 0.79 11.13
N TRP A 100 -11.53 -0.41 10.86
CA TRP A 100 -12.95 -0.57 10.54
C TRP A 100 -13.86 -0.25 11.71
N TRP A 101 -13.52 -0.72 12.93
CA TRP A 101 -14.35 -0.53 14.12
C TRP A 101 -14.48 0.94 14.51
N ILE A 102 -13.36 1.66 14.53
CA ILE A 102 -13.30 3.06 15.00
C ILE A 102 -13.79 4.01 13.91
N PHE A 103 -13.29 3.88 12.67
CA PHE A 103 -13.45 4.92 11.65
C PHE A 103 -14.62 4.70 10.69
N ALA A 104 -14.94 3.47 10.29
CA ALA A 104 -15.79 3.24 9.13
C ALA A 104 -17.17 3.89 9.28
N ARG A 105 -17.84 3.71 10.42
CA ARG A 105 -19.19 4.27 10.65
C ARG A 105 -19.18 5.79 10.67
N ARG A 106 -18.26 6.40 11.40
CA ARG A 106 -18.18 7.87 11.50
C ARG A 106 -17.77 8.50 10.18
N THR A 107 -16.78 7.93 9.52
CA THR A 107 -16.34 8.41 8.19
C THR A 107 -17.48 8.39 7.20
N ARG A 108 -18.18 7.24 7.07
CA ARG A 108 -19.31 7.12 6.15
C ARG A 108 -20.40 8.16 6.43
N ARG A 109 -20.78 8.30 7.70
CA ARG A 109 -21.86 9.23 8.13
C ARG A 109 -21.48 10.68 7.86
N MET A 110 -20.28 11.11 8.30
CA MET A 110 -19.84 12.50 8.15
C MET A 110 -19.56 12.88 6.70
N THR A 111 -18.95 11.98 5.91
CA THR A 111 -18.70 12.26 4.48
C THR A 111 -19.99 12.30 3.66
N ALA A 112 -21.02 11.54 4.05
CA ALA A 112 -22.34 11.62 3.42
C ALA A 112 -23.03 12.96 3.74
N ARG A 113 -22.96 13.45 4.99
CA ARG A 113 -23.51 14.75 5.40
C ARG A 113 -22.81 15.93 4.74
N LEU A 114 -21.50 15.87 4.64
CA LEU A 114 -20.68 16.94 4.08
C LEU A 114 -20.60 16.87 2.55
N ASP A 115 -21.28 15.90 1.93
CA ASP A 115 -21.17 15.56 0.49
C ASP A 115 -19.71 15.47 0.01
N ALA A 116 -18.82 14.95 0.87
CA ALA A 116 -17.41 14.83 0.58
C ALA A 116 -17.12 13.49 -0.12
N LEU A 117 -16.56 13.53 -1.33
CA LEU A 117 -16.15 12.35 -2.10
C LEU A 117 -14.71 11.96 -1.79
N THR A 118 -13.85 12.94 -1.47
CA THR A 118 -12.40 12.77 -1.27
C THR A 118 -11.99 13.17 0.15
N MET A 119 -10.81 12.73 0.59
CA MET A 119 -10.24 13.19 1.86
C MET A 119 -9.95 14.70 1.87
N PRO A 120 -9.39 15.34 0.82
CA PRO A 120 -9.26 16.79 0.77
C PRO A 120 -10.59 17.53 0.92
N GLN A 121 -11.68 17.06 0.28
CA GLN A 121 -13.01 17.63 0.45
C GLN A 121 -13.52 17.51 1.89
N PHE A 122 -13.33 16.34 2.51
CA PHE A 122 -13.70 16.13 3.91
C PHE A 122 -12.98 17.10 4.84
N LEU A 123 -11.65 17.23 4.71
CA LEU A 123 -10.87 18.16 5.52
C LEU A 123 -11.30 19.62 5.29
N ALA A 124 -11.50 19.99 4.03
CA ALA A 124 -11.95 21.35 3.69
C ALA A 124 -13.33 21.68 4.27
N ALA A 125 -14.30 20.77 4.13
CA ALA A 125 -15.64 20.95 4.66
C ALA A 125 -15.67 20.94 6.20
N ARG A 126 -14.96 19.98 6.85
CA ARG A 126 -14.89 19.86 8.31
C ARG A 126 -14.26 21.08 8.98
N TYR A 127 -13.21 21.64 8.38
CA TYR A 127 -12.44 22.76 8.95
C TYR A 127 -12.73 24.10 8.27
N GLN A 128 -13.66 24.16 7.34
CA GLN A 128 -14.00 25.37 6.56
C GLN A 128 -12.75 26.04 5.97
N SER A 129 -11.91 25.25 5.29
CA SER A 129 -10.61 25.71 4.79
C SER A 129 -10.33 25.26 3.35
N PRO A 130 -10.44 26.16 2.37
CA PRO A 130 -10.00 25.90 1.00
C PRO A 130 -8.51 25.55 0.91
N PHE A 131 -7.69 26.13 1.79
CA PHE A 131 -6.25 25.82 1.85
C PHE A 131 -6.00 24.34 2.15
N LEU A 132 -6.75 23.74 3.11
CA LEU A 132 -6.62 22.31 3.41
C LEU A 132 -6.96 21.43 2.21
N ARG A 133 -7.95 21.83 1.39
CA ARG A 133 -8.27 21.10 0.15
C ARG A 133 -7.12 21.12 -0.83
N LEU A 134 -6.59 22.32 -1.11
CA LEU A 134 -5.48 22.51 -2.04
C LEU A 134 -4.21 21.76 -1.58
N ALA A 135 -3.80 22.01 -0.33
CA ALA A 135 -2.58 21.43 0.22
C ALA A 135 -2.69 19.89 0.32
N ALA A 136 -3.84 19.36 0.75
CA ALA A 136 -4.07 17.93 0.81
C ALA A 136 -4.03 17.28 -0.58
N ALA A 137 -4.62 17.90 -1.59
CA ALA A 137 -4.59 17.39 -2.96
C ALA A 137 -3.16 17.33 -3.52
N LEU A 138 -2.34 18.35 -3.25
CA LEU A 138 -0.93 18.38 -3.66
C LEU A 138 -0.10 17.31 -2.93
N VAL A 139 -0.25 17.18 -1.60
CA VAL A 139 0.43 16.13 -0.82
C VAL A 139 0.09 14.74 -1.34
N ILE A 140 -1.19 14.47 -1.61
CA ILE A 140 -1.64 13.18 -2.16
C ILE A 140 -0.99 12.92 -3.53
N PHE A 141 -1.10 13.87 -4.46
CA PHE A 141 -0.58 13.68 -5.82
C PHE A 141 0.93 13.44 -5.83
N VAL A 142 1.70 14.23 -5.09
CA VAL A 142 3.16 14.15 -5.07
C VAL A 142 3.65 12.89 -4.34
N PHE A 143 3.16 12.66 -3.13
CA PHE A 143 3.72 11.61 -2.27
C PHE A 143 3.16 10.21 -2.50
N LEU A 144 2.08 10.03 -3.28
CA LEU A 144 1.69 8.70 -3.76
C LEU A 144 2.59 8.19 -4.89
N VAL A 145 3.37 9.05 -5.58
CA VAL A 145 4.29 8.64 -6.64
C VAL A 145 5.36 7.66 -6.15
N PRO A 146 6.13 7.93 -5.06
CA PRO A 146 7.12 6.98 -4.55
C PRO A 146 6.51 5.64 -4.14
N TYR A 147 5.32 5.63 -3.53
CA TYR A 147 4.63 4.39 -3.20
C TYR A 147 4.25 3.59 -4.46
N THR A 148 3.69 4.23 -5.46
CA THR A 148 3.37 3.59 -6.74
C THR A 148 4.62 3.02 -7.41
N ALA A 149 5.73 3.75 -7.38
CA ALA A 149 7.01 3.30 -7.90
C ALA A 149 7.53 2.05 -7.15
N SER A 150 7.38 2.00 -5.82
CA SER A 150 7.78 0.83 -5.02
C SER A 150 6.97 -0.43 -5.35
N VAL A 151 5.67 -0.28 -5.65
CA VAL A 151 4.82 -1.39 -6.09
C VAL A 151 5.25 -1.90 -7.47
N TYR A 152 5.54 -0.99 -8.41
CA TYR A 152 6.08 -1.36 -9.73
C TYR A 152 7.42 -2.11 -9.59
N GLN A 153 8.33 -1.62 -8.75
CA GLN A 153 9.64 -2.26 -8.53
C GLN A 153 9.48 -3.70 -8.01
N GLY A 154 8.71 -3.89 -6.94
CA GLY A 154 8.52 -5.20 -6.32
C GLY A 154 7.93 -6.22 -7.29
N LEU A 155 6.90 -5.83 -8.02
CA LEU A 155 6.25 -6.70 -9.00
C LEU A 155 7.19 -7.04 -10.17
N SER A 156 7.92 -6.05 -10.69
CA SER A 156 8.82 -6.25 -11.83
C SER A 156 10.00 -7.16 -11.50
N LEU A 157 10.54 -7.10 -10.29
CA LEU A 157 11.58 -8.03 -9.83
C LEU A 157 11.08 -9.48 -9.81
N LEU A 158 9.83 -9.70 -9.40
CA LEU A 158 9.24 -11.04 -9.41
C LEU A 158 8.97 -11.53 -10.85
N PHE A 159 8.49 -10.66 -11.74
CA PHE A 159 8.29 -11.00 -13.15
C PHE A 159 9.61 -11.32 -13.84
N GLN A 160 10.65 -10.54 -13.60
CA GLN A 160 12.01 -10.80 -14.08
C GLN A 160 12.49 -12.20 -13.65
N SER A 161 12.33 -12.52 -12.37
CA SER A 161 12.80 -13.81 -11.84
C SER A 161 11.97 -15.01 -12.31
N ASN A 162 10.65 -14.83 -12.55
CA ASN A 162 9.73 -15.94 -12.89
C ASN A 162 9.60 -16.17 -14.40
N LEU A 163 9.48 -15.10 -15.19
CA LEU A 163 9.21 -15.18 -16.63
C LEU A 163 10.47 -14.93 -17.48
N GLY A 164 11.58 -14.52 -16.88
CA GLY A 164 12.81 -14.21 -17.61
C GLY A 164 12.74 -12.95 -18.47
N VAL A 165 11.70 -12.12 -18.30
CA VAL A 165 11.58 -10.82 -19.00
C VAL A 165 12.48 -9.78 -18.35
N SER A 166 12.90 -8.74 -19.10
CA SER A 166 13.70 -7.67 -18.50
C SER A 166 12.86 -6.86 -17.49
N TYR A 167 13.54 -6.26 -16.50
CA TYR A 167 12.90 -5.41 -15.51
C TYR A 167 12.09 -4.28 -16.18
N GLU A 168 12.65 -3.65 -17.20
CA GLU A 168 12.05 -2.55 -17.94
C GLU A 168 10.80 -3.00 -18.73
N GLN A 169 10.85 -4.17 -19.36
CA GLN A 169 9.69 -4.74 -20.04
C GLN A 169 8.55 -5.06 -19.07
N ALA A 170 8.88 -5.66 -17.92
CA ALA A 170 7.90 -5.99 -16.91
C ALA A 170 7.19 -4.73 -16.38
N ILE A 171 7.95 -3.68 -16.04
CA ILE A 171 7.39 -2.46 -15.46
C ILE A 171 6.53 -1.67 -16.46
N VAL A 172 6.95 -1.59 -17.73
CA VAL A 172 6.17 -0.94 -18.80
C VAL A 172 4.87 -1.70 -19.07
N PHE A 173 4.94 -3.04 -19.13
CA PHE A 173 3.74 -3.87 -19.27
C PHE A 173 2.72 -3.63 -18.14
N MET A 174 3.19 -3.58 -16.89
CA MET A 174 2.34 -3.32 -15.73
C MET A 174 1.72 -1.93 -15.75
N ALA A 175 2.49 -0.92 -16.14
CA ALA A 175 2.03 0.47 -16.25
C ALA A 175 0.92 0.60 -17.31
N LEU A 176 1.12 0.01 -18.48
CA LEU A 176 0.14 0.01 -19.57
C LEU A 176 -1.14 -0.72 -19.16
N LEU A 177 -1.01 -1.92 -18.57
CA LEU A 177 -2.16 -2.69 -18.13
C LEU A 177 -2.99 -1.95 -17.08
N THR A 178 -2.32 -1.37 -16.06
CA THR A 178 -2.99 -0.58 -15.02
C THR A 178 -3.74 0.60 -15.64
N GLY A 179 -3.10 1.31 -16.58
CA GLY A 179 -3.68 2.46 -17.26
C GLY A 179 -4.93 2.10 -18.04
N VAL A 180 -4.84 1.08 -18.90
CA VAL A 180 -5.96 0.67 -19.77
C VAL A 180 -7.19 0.30 -18.94
N TYR A 181 -7.06 -0.61 -18.01
CA TYR A 181 -8.21 -1.13 -17.29
C TYR A 181 -8.85 -0.08 -16.35
N LEU A 182 -8.02 0.79 -15.73
CA LEU A 182 -8.52 1.80 -14.80
C LEU A 182 -9.23 2.95 -15.51
N ILE A 183 -8.69 3.41 -16.65
CA ILE A 183 -9.30 4.45 -17.48
C ILE A 183 -10.69 4.01 -17.97
N MET A 184 -10.89 2.70 -18.22
CA MET A 184 -12.17 2.17 -18.68
C MET A 184 -13.25 2.17 -17.58
N GLY A 185 -12.99 1.58 -16.43
CA GLY A 185 -14.02 1.15 -15.50
C GLY A 185 -14.17 1.93 -14.19
N GLY A 186 -13.21 2.77 -13.81
CA GLY A 186 -13.20 3.50 -12.54
C GLY A 186 -13.28 2.59 -11.31
N TYR A 187 -13.81 3.12 -10.18
CA TYR A 187 -13.83 2.42 -8.89
C TYR A 187 -14.77 1.20 -8.85
N LEU A 188 -15.82 1.17 -9.66
CA LEU A 188 -16.72 0.01 -9.72
C LEU A 188 -15.99 -1.21 -10.30
N ALA A 189 -15.25 -1.02 -11.39
CA ALA A 189 -14.41 -2.08 -11.96
C ALA A 189 -13.33 -2.52 -10.98
N LEU A 190 -12.69 -1.56 -10.30
CA LEU A 190 -11.72 -1.81 -9.24
C LEU A 190 -12.32 -2.74 -8.17
N ALA A 191 -13.48 -2.43 -7.62
CA ALA A 191 -14.08 -3.20 -6.53
C ALA A 191 -14.44 -4.65 -6.95
N PHE A 192 -14.94 -4.85 -8.18
CA PHE A 192 -15.21 -6.19 -8.70
C PHE A 192 -13.92 -6.99 -8.94
N THR A 193 -12.92 -6.35 -9.53
CA THR A 193 -11.62 -7.01 -9.75
C THR A 193 -10.90 -7.28 -8.44
N ASP A 194 -11.00 -6.39 -7.44
CA ASP A 194 -10.40 -6.58 -6.12
C ASP A 194 -10.99 -7.76 -5.37
N PHE A 195 -12.28 -8.04 -5.55
CA PHE A 195 -12.89 -9.24 -4.99
C PHE A 195 -12.25 -10.53 -5.55
N LEU A 196 -12.13 -10.63 -6.88
CA LEU A 196 -11.50 -11.79 -7.53
C LEU A 196 -10.00 -11.88 -7.20
N ARG A 197 -9.30 -10.76 -7.22
CA ARG A 197 -7.88 -10.69 -6.84
C ARG A 197 -7.66 -11.16 -5.42
N GLY A 198 -8.49 -10.72 -4.48
CA GLY A 198 -8.38 -11.13 -3.10
C GLY A 198 -8.60 -12.62 -2.88
N LEU A 199 -9.45 -13.28 -3.68
CA LEU A 199 -9.56 -14.75 -3.67
C LEU A 199 -8.27 -15.41 -4.16
N VAL A 200 -7.66 -14.89 -5.24
CA VAL A 200 -6.37 -15.38 -5.76
C VAL A 200 -5.27 -15.18 -4.71
N GLU A 201 -5.27 -14.05 -4.03
CA GLU A 201 -4.31 -13.74 -2.96
C GLU A 201 -4.43 -14.72 -1.78
N LEU A 202 -5.64 -15.00 -1.31
CA LEU A 202 -5.86 -15.95 -0.21
C LEU A 202 -5.39 -17.36 -0.58
N VAL A 203 -5.79 -17.85 -1.74
CA VAL A 203 -5.35 -19.16 -2.23
C VAL A 203 -3.83 -19.20 -2.39
N GLY A 204 -3.26 -18.16 -3.00
CA GLY A 204 -1.82 -18.07 -3.24
C GLY A 204 -1.00 -18.07 -1.96
N VAL A 205 -1.42 -17.31 -0.93
CA VAL A 205 -0.71 -17.28 0.37
C VAL A 205 -0.79 -18.64 1.07
N VAL A 206 -1.97 -19.27 1.07
CA VAL A 206 -2.12 -20.60 1.69
C VAL A 206 -1.24 -21.63 1.00
N VAL A 207 -1.25 -21.67 -0.33
CA VAL A 207 -0.39 -22.58 -1.12
C VAL A 207 1.09 -22.30 -0.88
N MET A 208 1.49 -21.03 -0.87
CA MET A 208 2.86 -20.59 -0.63
C MET A 208 3.37 -21.07 0.74
N VAL A 209 2.65 -20.75 1.81
CA VAL A 209 3.05 -21.09 3.17
C VAL A 209 3.03 -22.62 3.38
N ALA A 210 1.95 -23.29 2.97
CA ALA A 210 1.81 -24.74 3.13
C ALA A 210 2.94 -25.49 2.44
N PHE A 211 3.29 -25.11 1.21
CA PHE A 211 4.37 -25.74 0.46
C PHE A 211 5.74 -25.53 1.09
N LEU A 212 6.08 -24.27 1.45
CA LEU A 212 7.37 -23.95 2.06
C LEU A 212 7.58 -24.61 3.43
N VAL A 213 6.52 -24.67 4.22
CA VAL A 213 6.51 -25.38 5.51
C VAL A 213 6.67 -26.89 5.31
N HIS A 214 5.99 -27.46 4.31
CA HIS A 214 6.12 -28.90 3.98
C HIS A 214 7.56 -29.27 3.64
N LEU A 215 8.28 -28.43 2.88
CA LEU A 215 9.70 -28.64 2.55
C LEU A 215 10.62 -28.67 3.80
N LYS A 216 10.19 -28.15 4.93
CA LYS A 216 10.95 -28.09 6.19
C LYS A 216 10.42 -29.05 7.26
N GLY A 217 9.68 -30.07 6.86
CA GLY A 217 9.19 -31.12 7.77
C GLY A 217 7.93 -30.74 8.57
N GLY A 218 7.18 -29.73 8.13
CA GLY A 218 5.93 -29.30 8.73
C GLY A 218 6.05 -28.01 9.55
N PHE A 219 4.91 -27.49 9.98
CA PHE A 219 4.82 -26.19 10.66
C PHE A 219 5.64 -26.12 11.95
N THR A 220 5.52 -27.15 12.79
CA THR A 220 6.24 -27.23 14.08
C THR A 220 7.75 -27.25 13.84
N ALA A 221 8.24 -28.13 12.96
CA ALA A 221 9.67 -28.25 12.67
C ALA A 221 10.25 -26.93 12.10
N ALA A 222 9.57 -26.32 11.13
CA ALA A 222 9.99 -25.06 10.56
C ALA A 222 10.01 -23.93 11.58
N THR A 223 8.97 -23.82 12.42
CA THR A 223 8.88 -22.77 13.46
C THR A 223 9.93 -22.97 14.55
N THR A 224 10.15 -24.20 15.01
CA THR A 224 11.21 -24.49 16.00
C THR A 224 12.60 -24.11 15.45
N ALA A 225 12.88 -24.43 14.18
CA ALA A 225 14.15 -24.05 13.56
C ALA A 225 14.34 -22.52 13.44
N LEU A 226 13.25 -21.73 13.37
CA LEU A 226 13.29 -20.27 13.32
C LEU A 226 13.43 -19.62 14.70
N THR A 227 13.32 -20.35 15.79
CA THR A 227 13.47 -19.81 17.15
C THR A 227 14.93 -19.70 17.59
N ASP A 228 15.88 -20.07 16.73
CA ASP A 228 17.30 -19.81 16.97
C ASP A 228 17.54 -18.29 17.15
N PRO A 229 18.23 -17.87 18.24
CA PRO A 229 18.57 -16.46 18.46
C PRO A 229 19.27 -15.78 17.28
N HIS A 230 20.03 -16.54 16.49
CA HIS A 230 20.72 -16.04 15.29
C HIS A 230 19.79 -15.78 14.10
N ALA A 231 18.53 -16.19 14.15
CA ALA A 231 17.53 -15.92 13.11
C ALA A 231 16.95 -14.48 13.16
N ALA A 232 17.50 -13.57 13.96
CA ALA A 232 17.09 -12.17 14.03
C ALA A 232 18.31 -11.24 14.14
N PRO A 233 19.19 -11.19 13.14
CA PRO A 233 20.48 -10.49 13.22
C PRO A 233 20.33 -8.97 13.46
N ALA A 234 19.22 -8.36 13.04
CA ALA A 234 18.99 -6.93 13.25
C ALA A 234 18.69 -6.56 14.72
N LEU A 235 18.34 -7.53 15.56
CA LEU A 235 18.09 -7.35 17.00
C LEU A 235 19.32 -7.67 17.85
N LEU A 236 20.36 -8.25 17.26
CA LEU A 236 21.60 -8.57 17.97
C LEU A 236 22.41 -7.29 18.23
N PRO A 237 23.21 -7.26 19.30
CA PRO A 237 24.17 -6.18 19.53
C PRO A 237 25.11 -6.01 18.32
N PRO A 238 25.60 -4.79 18.03
CA PRO A 238 26.59 -4.57 16.99
C PRO A 238 27.83 -5.43 17.24
N LEU A 239 28.39 -5.99 16.17
CA LEU A 239 29.64 -6.73 16.27
C LEU A 239 30.78 -5.80 16.73
N PRO A 240 31.72 -6.28 17.56
CA PRO A 240 32.89 -5.50 17.96
C PRO A 240 33.62 -4.91 16.75
N GLY A 241 33.94 -3.61 16.82
CA GLY A 241 34.64 -2.90 15.73
C GLY A 241 33.77 -2.39 14.57
N LYS A 242 32.45 -2.67 14.58
CA LYS A 242 31.51 -2.03 13.63
C LYS A 242 30.78 -0.86 14.30
N PRO A 243 30.57 0.26 13.59
CA PRO A 243 29.78 1.37 14.13
C PRO A 243 28.37 0.90 14.51
N ALA A 244 27.89 1.36 15.67
CA ALA A 244 26.51 1.11 16.09
C ALA A 244 25.54 1.73 15.06
N PRO A 245 24.43 1.06 14.74
CA PRO A 245 23.40 1.66 13.90
C PRO A 245 22.81 2.90 14.60
N MET A 246 22.35 3.89 13.83
CA MET A 246 21.78 5.14 14.33
C MET A 246 20.64 4.92 15.34
N PHE A 247 19.86 3.87 15.12
CA PHE A 247 18.79 3.43 16.04
C PHE A 247 18.94 1.94 16.34
N PRO A 248 18.68 1.51 17.58
CA PRO A 248 18.57 0.10 17.92
C PRO A 248 17.56 -0.63 17.03
N GLY A 249 17.82 -1.88 16.67
CA GLY A 249 16.96 -2.65 15.77
C GLY A 249 15.48 -2.74 16.23
N TRP A 250 15.24 -2.79 17.56
CA TRP A 250 13.89 -2.78 18.12
C TRP A 250 13.15 -1.45 17.88
N VAL A 251 13.85 -0.29 17.85
CA VAL A 251 13.22 1.01 17.52
C VAL A 251 12.78 1.01 16.06
N THR A 252 13.61 0.49 15.17
CA THR A 252 13.26 0.35 13.75
C THR A 252 12.07 -0.59 13.57
N LEU A 253 12.06 -1.74 14.26
CA LEU A 253 10.95 -2.70 14.23
C LEU A 253 9.64 -2.07 14.73
N LEU A 254 9.65 -1.40 15.88
CA LEU A 254 8.47 -0.72 16.42
C LEU A 254 7.99 0.39 15.51
N SER A 255 8.90 1.13 14.88
CA SER A 255 8.52 2.15 13.88
C SER A 255 7.83 1.53 12.67
N LEU A 256 8.33 0.39 12.17
CA LEU A 256 7.70 -0.36 11.08
C LEU A 256 6.32 -0.90 11.48
N VAL A 257 6.18 -1.46 12.69
CA VAL A 257 4.87 -1.84 13.25
C VAL A 257 3.95 -0.63 13.28
N PHE A 258 4.41 0.52 13.78
CA PHE A 258 3.60 1.72 13.92
C PHE A 258 3.12 2.26 12.57
N ILE A 259 4.04 2.51 11.62
CA ILE A 259 3.68 3.08 10.31
C ILE A 259 2.76 2.16 9.52
N THR A 260 3.01 0.86 9.52
CA THR A 260 2.16 -0.07 8.76
C THR A 260 0.81 -0.32 9.42
N SER A 261 0.71 -0.23 10.74
CA SER A 261 -0.53 -0.43 11.49
C SER A 261 -1.44 0.80 11.51
N PHE A 262 -0.87 1.99 11.76
CA PHE A 262 -1.64 3.24 11.88
C PHE A 262 -1.67 4.06 10.57
N GLY A 263 -0.75 3.82 9.64
CA GLY A 263 -0.75 4.47 8.33
C GLY A 263 -2.10 4.42 7.62
N PRO A 264 -2.77 3.25 7.53
CA PRO A 264 -4.08 3.12 6.90
C PRO A 264 -5.14 4.11 7.41
N TRP A 265 -5.02 4.61 8.63
CA TRP A 265 -5.95 5.57 9.21
C TRP A 265 -5.87 6.97 8.57
N GLY A 266 -4.69 7.31 8.02
CA GLY A 266 -4.44 8.59 7.34
C GLY A 266 -4.25 8.49 5.82
N LEU A 267 -4.26 7.27 5.25
CA LEU A 267 -4.04 7.07 3.82
C LEU A 267 -5.34 7.24 3.02
N PRO A 268 -5.42 8.18 2.06
CA PRO A 268 -6.64 8.49 1.32
C PRO A 268 -7.25 7.27 0.60
N GLN A 269 -6.41 6.41 -0.01
CA GLN A 269 -6.85 5.20 -0.71
C GLN A 269 -7.46 4.15 0.23
N MET A 270 -7.07 4.13 1.49
CA MET A 270 -7.64 3.24 2.51
C MET A 270 -8.95 3.80 3.04
N VAL A 271 -8.95 5.08 3.40
CA VAL A 271 -10.13 5.80 3.93
C VAL A 271 -11.27 5.86 2.91
N GLN A 272 -10.97 5.93 1.61
CA GLN A 272 -11.96 5.88 0.51
C GLN A 272 -12.87 4.65 0.60
N LYS A 273 -12.39 3.52 1.11
CA LYS A 273 -13.17 2.30 1.24
C LYS A 273 -14.34 2.45 2.23
N PHE A 274 -14.16 3.27 3.26
CA PHE A 274 -15.22 3.61 4.21
C PHE A 274 -16.29 4.54 3.61
N TYR A 275 -15.93 5.37 2.59
CA TYR A 275 -16.88 6.23 1.89
C TYR A 275 -17.84 5.45 0.99
N SER A 276 -17.33 4.35 0.41
CA SER A 276 -18.01 3.61 -0.66
C SER A 276 -18.96 2.52 -0.17
N ILE A 277 -18.91 2.12 1.10
CA ILE A 277 -19.78 1.05 1.64
C ILE A 277 -21.26 1.47 1.65
N LYS A 278 -22.15 0.54 1.29
CA LYS A 278 -23.58 0.79 1.07
C LYS A 278 -24.31 1.23 2.33
N SER A 279 -24.13 0.54 3.45
CA SER A 279 -24.86 0.79 4.68
C SER A 279 -23.97 0.71 5.93
N GLU A 280 -24.44 1.24 7.07
CA GLU A 280 -23.75 1.09 8.35
C GLU A 280 -23.82 -0.35 8.88
N ASP A 281 -24.89 -1.08 8.57
CA ASP A 281 -25.08 -2.49 8.99
C ASP A 281 -24.07 -3.43 8.30
N ASP A 282 -23.67 -3.08 7.08
CA ASP A 282 -22.65 -3.83 6.34
C ASP A 282 -21.24 -3.69 6.91
N ILE A 283 -20.99 -2.65 7.71
CA ILE A 283 -19.66 -2.35 8.26
C ILE A 283 -19.15 -3.50 9.15
N ARG A 284 -20.02 -4.08 10.00
CA ARG A 284 -19.59 -5.18 10.88
C ARG A 284 -19.15 -6.41 10.09
N ARG A 285 -19.87 -6.75 9.03
CA ARG A 285 -19.50 -7.87 8.13
C ARG A 285 -18.21 -7.57 7.38
N ALA A 286 -18.10 -6.35 6.83
CA ALA A 286 -16.88 -5.93 6.14
C ALA A 286 -15.66 -5.94 7.07
N MET A 287 -15.79 -5.48 8.31
CA MET A 287 -14.74 -5.52 9.33
C MET A 287 -14.23 -6.95 9.58
N ILE A 288 -15.13 -7.91 9.80
CA ILE A 288 -14.76 -9.30 10.07
C ILE A 288 -14.02 -9.90 8.85
N VAL A 289 -14.57 -9.72 7.66
CA VAL A 289 -13.99 -10.26 6.42
C VAL A 289 -12.62 -9.62 6.13
N ALA A 290 -12.48 -8.29 6.25
CA ALA A 290 -11.22 -7.59 6.05
C ALA A 290 -10.15 -8.00 7.08
N SER A 291 -10.55 -8.20 8.35
CA SER A 291 -9.63 -8.63 9.40
C SER A 291 -9.15 -10.06 9.19
N LEU A 292 -10.05 -10.99 8.83
CA LEU A 292 -9.68 -12.37 8.49
C LEU A 292 -8.76 -12.42 7.27
N PHE A 293 -9.08 -11.66 6.21
CA PHE A 293 -8.21 -11.51 5.05
C PHE A 293 -6.80 -11.05 5.46
N SER A 294 -6.72 -10.02 6.32
CA SER A 294 -5.46 -9.48 6.80
C SER A 294 -4.66 -10.49 7.63
N VAL A 295 -5.32 -11.36 8.42
CA VAL A 295 -4.64 -12.45 9.15
C VAL A 295 -3.89 -13.35 8.18
N PHE A 296 -4.57 -13.89 7.18
CA PHE A 296 -3.94 -14.81 6.22
C PHE A 296 -2.80 -14.14 5.44
N ILE A 297 -3.06 -12.93 4.90
CA ILE A 297 -2.09 -12.24 4.05
C ILE A 297 -0.87 -11.77 4.84
N ALA A 298 -1.07 -11.05 5.94
CA ALA A 298 0.05 -10.47 6.69
C ALA A 298 0.91 -11.54 7.37
N PHE A 299 0.29 -12.45 8.15
CA PHE A 299 1.05 -13.53 8.80
C PHE A 299 1.71 -14.44 7.77
N GLY A 300 1.01 -14.80 6.68
CA GLY A 300 1.57 -15.63 5.62
C GLY A 300 2.79 -14.98 4.96
N ALA A 301 2.73 -13.69 4.62
CA ALA A 301 3.84 -12.99 4.00
C ALA A 301 5.05 -12.87 4.94
N TYR A 302 4.87 -12.36 6.17
CA TYR A 302 6.00 -12.17 7.09
C TYR A 302 6.58 -13.50 7.57
N TYR A 303 5.76 -14.53 7.78
CA TYR A 303 6.25 -15.86 8.11
C TYR A 303 7.07 -16.46 6.96
N THR A 304 6.61 -16.30 5.70
CA THR A 304 7.38 -16.70 4.52
C THR A 304 8.73 -15.96 4.45
N GLY A 305 8.75 -14.66 4.80
CA GLY A 305 9.98 -13.90 4.90
C GLY A 305 10.96 -14.46 5.95
N ALA A 306 10.46 -14.82 7.14
CA ALA A 306 11.27 -15.47 8.17
C ALA A 306 11.80 -16.83 7.72
N LEU A 307 11.01 -17.62 6.98
CA LEU A 307 11.43 -18.92 6.44
C LEU A 307 12.67 -18.83 5.54
N THR A 308 12.99 -17.66 4.95
CA THR A 308 14.19 -17.51 4.13
C THR A 308 15.47 -17.92 4.87
N HIS A 309 15.55 -17.76 6.19
CA HIS A 309 16.68 -18.20 7.00
C HIS A 309 16.93 -19.71 6.95
N LEU A 310 15.89 -20.52 6.70
CA LEU A 310 16.04 -21.98 6.57
C LEU A 310 16.49 -22.44 5.19
N PHE A 311 16.55 -21.54 4.21
CA PHE A 311 16.88 -21.84 2.81
C PHE A 311 18.15 -21.16 2.31
N TYR A 312 18.60 -20.10 2.98
CA TYR A 312 19.80 -19.33 2.62
C TYR A 312 20.76 -19.25 3.81
N GLY A 313 22.06 -19.28 3.52
CA GLY A 313 23.11 -19.08 4.50
C GLY A 313 23.37 -17.60 4.80
N ALA A 314 24.29 -17.36 5.74
CA ALA A 314 24.71 -16.01 6.13
C ALA A 314 25.32 -15.17 4.98
N ASP A 315 25.79 -15.82 3.92
CA ASP A 315 26.38 -15.23 2.72
C ASP A 315 25.36 -14.83 1.65
N VAL A 316 24.06 -14.85 1.96
CA VAL A 316 22.96 -14.55 1.02
C VAL A 316 23.15 -13.25 0.24
N LYS A 317 23.70 -12.20 0.88
CA LYS A 317 23.95 -10.93 0.19
C LYS A 317 24.99 -11.08 -0.92
N SER A 318 26.09 -11.76 -0.65
CA SER A 318 27.13 -12.05 -1.65
C SER A 318 26.58 -12.93 -2.77
N PHE A 319 25.82 -13.97 -2.41
CA PHE A 319 25.15 -14.85 -3.36
C PHE A 319 24.23 -14.08 -4.31
N LEU A 320 23.32 -13.25 -3.77
CA LEU A 320 22.37 -12.47 -4.59
C LEU A 320 23.09 -11.43 -5.45
N THR A 321 24.12 -10.76 -4.91
CA THR A 321 24.94 -9.78 -5.66
C THR A 321 25.59 -10.44 -6.87
N ALA A 322 26.21 -11.60 -6.69
CA ALA A 322 26.84 -12.35 -7.78
C ALA A 322 25.81 -12.84 -8.80
N LYS A 323 24.72 -13.44 -8.32
CA LYS A 323 23.68 -14.03 -9.19
C LYS A 323 22.97 -12.99 -10.09
N TYR A 324 22.69 -11.80 -9.55
CA TYR A 324 21.97 -10.75 -10.27
C TYR A 324 22.89 -9.65 -10.82
N HIS A 325 24.22 -9.87 -10.79
CA HIS A 325 25.24 -8.95 -11.30
C HIS A 325 25.04 -7.49 -10.80
N LEU A 326 24.78 -7.33 -9.48
CA LEU A 326 24.49 -6.03 -8.92
C LEU A 326 25.75 -5.17 -8.77
N PRO A 327 25.66 -3.85 -9.02
CA PRO A 327 26.78 -2.94 -8.81
C PRO A 327 27.28 -2.95 -7.36
N ALA A 328 28.57 -2.69 -7.16
CA ALA A 328 29.16 -2.58 -5.84
C ALA A 328 28.43 -1.54 -4.97
N GLY A 329 28.17 -1.87 -3.71
CA GLY A 329 27.46 -1.01 -2.76
C GLY A 329 25.92 -1.07 -2.84
N LYS A 330 25.32 -1.78 -3.80
CA LYS A 330 23.87 -1.97 -3.87
C LYS A 330 23.45 -3.13 -2.95
N ASP A 331 22.53 -2.87 -2.01
CA ASP A 331 21.99 -3.92 -1.15
C ASP A 331 21.06 -4.86 -1.95
N PRO A 332 21.34 -6.18 -2.00
CA PRO A 332 20.64 -7.13 -2.83
C PRO A 332 19.32 -7.67 -2.21
N LEU A 333 18.96 -7.27 -0.99
CA LEU A 333 17.84 -7.89 -0.26
C LEU A 333 16.46 -7.74 -0.91
N ASP A 334 16.26 -6.78 -1.82
CA ASP A 334 15.01 -6.69 -2.60
C ASP A 334 14.89 -7.84 -3.62
N TYR A 335 16.00 -8.53 -3.94
CA TYR A 335 16.01 -9.74 -4.79
C TYR A 335 15.80 -11.04 -4.01
N LEU A 336 15.82 -11.01 -2.67
CA LEU A 336 15.74 -12.22 -1.83
C LEU A 336 14.42 -12.97 -2.05
N MET A 337 13.28 -12.28 -1.91
CA MET A 337 11.98 -12.93 -2.11
C MET A 337 11.71 -13.34 -3.55
N PRO A 338 11.99 -12.53 -4.58
CA PRO A 338 11.92 -12.99 -5.97
C PRO A 338 12.72 -14.25 -6.22
N ASP A 339 13.96 -14.32 -5.74
CA ASP A 339 14.79 -15.52 -5.86
C ASP A 339 14.20 -16.73 -5.11
N PHE A 340 13.81 -16.51 -3.86
CA PHE A 340 13.24 -17.54 -2.99
C PHE A 340 11.98 -18.17 -3.60
N LEU A 341 11.04 -17.33 -4.04
CA LEU A 341 9.73 -17.74 -4.54
C LEU A 341 9.75 -18.29 -5.97
N THR A 342 10.89 -18.22 -6.64
CA THR A 342 11.06 -18.79 -7.98
C THR A 342 11.97 -20.00 -8.02
N THR A 343 13.01 -20.06 -7.17
CA THR A 343 14.04 -21.12 -7.25
C THR A 343 13.86 -22.24 -6.22
N LYS A 344 13.14 -21.98 -5.13
CA LYS A 344 12.97 -22.97 -4.04
C LYS A 344 11.62 -23.69 -4.06
N VAL A 345 10.79 -23.41 -5.07
CA VAL A 345 9.47 -24.02 -5.23
C VAL A 345 9.29 -24.55 -6.66
N PRO A 346 8.41 -25.55 -6.87
CA PRO A 346 8.09 -26.04 -8.21
C PRO A 346 7.40 -24.97 -9.06
N ALA A 347 7.49 -25.10 -10.38
CA ALA A 347 6.94 -24.13 -11.34
C ALA A 347 5.45 -23.79 -11.09
N VAL A 348 4.61 -24.77 -10.76
CA VAL A 348 3.18 -24.57 -10.48
C VAL A 348 2.97 -23.69 -9.24
N VAL A 349 3.72 -23.93 -8.16
CA VAL A 349 3.65 -23.13 -6.94
C VAL A 349 4.19 -21.72 -7.21
N SER A 350 5.32 -21.60 -7.91
CA SER A 350 5.89 -20.31 -8.30
C SER A 350 4.92 -19.48 -9.14
N MET A 351 4.19 -20.13 -10.07
CA MET A 351 3.15 -19.46 -10.86
C MET A 351 1.96 -18.97 -10.01
N THR A 352 1.52 -19.80 -9.07
CA THR A 352 0.46 -19.41 -8.13
C THR A 352 0.88 -18.19 -7.29
N ILE A 353 2.13 -18.16 -6.83
CA ILE A 353 2.71 -17.03 -6.09
C ILE A 353 2.84 -15.79 -7.00
N LEU A 354 3.23 -15.96 -8.26
CA LEU A 354 3.27 -14.87 -9.22
C LEU A 354 1.89 -14.23 -9.37
N LEU A 355 0.83 -15.03 -9.53
CA LEU A 355 -0.55 -14.54 -9.63
C LEU A 355 -1.01 -13.85 -8.33
N LEU A 356 -0.61 -14.37 -7.16
CA LEU A 356 -0.87 -13.73 -5.86
C LEU A 356 -0.28 -12.31 -5.84
N VAL A 357 1.02 -12.18 -6.05
CA VAL A 357 1.71 -10.89 -5.96
C VAL A 357 1.26 -9.93 -7.07
N PHE A 358 0.96 -10.48 -8.26
CA PHE A 358 0.38 -9.72 -9.36
C PHE A 358 -1.01 -9.16 -9.00
N SER A 359 -1.90 -10.00 -8.42
CA SER A 359 -3.23 -9.59 -7.96
C SER A 359 -3.15 -8.48 -6.92
N ALA A 360 -2.34 -8.67 -5.88
CA ALA A 360 -2.13 -7.71 -4.81
C ALA A 360 -1.60 -6.35 -5.34
N SER A 361 -0.65 -6.42 -6.28
CA SER A 361 -0.03 -5.21 -6.85
C SER A 361 -1.00 -4.43 -7.71
N MET A 362 -1.76 -5.11 -8.57
CA MET A 362 -2.73 -4.46 -9.47
C MET A 362 -3.86 -3.77 -8.71
N SER A 363 -4.31 -4.31 -7.58
CA SER A 363 -5.30 -3.66 -6.71
C SER A 363 -4.74 -2.37 -6.10
N SER A 364 -3.56 -2.45 -5.49
CA SER A 364 -2.91 -1.28 -4.88
C SER A 364 -2.60 -0.20 -5.92
N LEU A 365 -1.99 -0.55 -7.06
CA LEU A 365 -1.68 0.39 -8.16
C LEU A 365 -2.93 1.14 -8.62
N SER A 366 -4.02 0.43 -8.84
CA SER A 366 -5.27 1.03 -9.30
C SER A 366 -5.87 2.01 -8.29
N SER A 367 -5.82 1.66 -7.00
CA SER A 367 -6.30 2.54 -5.93
C SER A 367 -5.43 3.80 -5.81
N LEU A 368 -4.10 3.67 -5.90
CA LEU A 368 -3.15 4.79 -5.83
C LEU A 368 -3.34 5.74 -6.99
N VAL A 369 -3.42 5.21 -8.22
CA VAL A 369 -3.62 6.00 -9.44
C VAL A 369 -4.96 6.74 -9.41
N LEU A 370 -6.05 6.05 -9.02
CA LEU A 370 -7.38 6.65 -8.97
C LEU A 370 -7.47 7.80 -7.96
N VAL A 371 -6.91 7.61 -6.76
CA VAL A 371 -6.91 8.62 -5.70
C VAL A 371 -6.03 9.81 -6.09
N SER A 372 -4.86 9.58 -6.68
CA SER A 372 -3.98 10.65 -7.16
C SER A 372 -4.63 11.47 -8.28
N ALA A 373 -5.26 10.80 -9.25
CA ALA A 373 -5.98 11.48 -10.33
C ALA A 373 -7.16 12.30 -9.81
N SER A 374 -7.88 11.79 -8.79
CA SER A 374 -8.99 12.51 -8.16
C SER A 374 -8.54 13.77 -7.44
N ALA A 375 -7.37 13.77 -6.81
CA ALA A 375 -6.80 14.93 -6.15
C ALA A 375 -6.65 16.12 -7.12
N ILE A 376 -6.25 15.87 -8.34
CA ILE A 376 -6.15 16.92 -9.37
C ILE A 376 -7.53 17.26 -9.95
N ALA A 377 -8.29 16.26 -10.41
CA ALA A 377 -9.52 16.50 -11.16
C ALA A 377 -10.69 16.96 -10.28
N ILE A 378 -10.86 16.35 -9.10
CA ILE A 378 -11.97 16.68 -8.19
C ILE A 378 -11.56 17.83 -7.28
N ASP A 379 -10.38 17.76 -6.65
CA ASP A 379 -10.04 18.69 -5.58
C ASP A 379 -9.44 20.00 -6.08
N LEU A 380 -8.56 19.97 -7.10
CA LEU A 380 -8.00 21.19 -7.68
C LEU A 380 -8.90 21.76 -8.76
N TYR A 381 -9.18 21.01 -9.84
CA TYR A 381 -9.89 21.54 -11.00
C TYR A 381 -11.36 21.88 -10.69
N ALA A 382 -12.16 20.90 -10.24
CA ALA A 382 -13.55 21.15 -9.90
C ALA A 382 -13.71 22.00 -8.63
N GLY A 383 -12.71 21.98 -7.73
CA GLY A 383 -12.67 22.87 -6.55
C GLY A 383 -12.49 24.33 -6.87
N ALA A 384 -11.81 24.66 -7.98
CA ALA A 384 -11.57 26.02 -8.44
C ALA A 384 -12.65 26.55 -9.40
N ARG A 385 -13.56 25.69 -9.91
CA ARG A 385 -14.56 26.03 -10.91
C ARG A 385 -15.96 25.61 -10.48
N ALA A 386 -16.83 26.58 -10.22
CA ALA A 386 -18.22 26.33 -9.84
C ALA A 386 -19.06 25.70 -10.98
N ASP A 387 -18.66 25.89 -12.22
CA ASP A 387 -19.33 25.42 -13.45
C ASP A 387 -18.77 24.09 -14.00
N ALA A 388 -17.88 23.44 -13.28
CA ALA A 388 -17.26 22.19 -13.72
C ALA A 388 -18.31 21.08 -13.87
N ASN A 389 -18.55 20.63 -15.11
CA ASN A 389 -19.48 19.54 -15.35
C ASN A 389 -18.86 18.16 -15.11
N SER A 390 -19.68 17.17 -14.76
CA SER A 390 -19.22 15.82 -14.43
C SER A 390 -18.43 15.15 -15.57
N ARG A 391 -18.74 15.44 -16.82
CA ARG A 391 -18.04 14.85 -17.98
C ARG A 391 -16.60 15.34 -18.09
N SER A 392 -16.38 16.65 -17.93
CA SER A 392 -15.02 17.21 -17.96
C SER A 392 -14.18 16.75 -16.77
N VAL A 393 -14.77 16.65 -15.58
CA VAL A 393 -14.06 16.13 -14.39
C VAL A 393 -13.65 14.68 -14.59
N VAL A 394 -14.55 13.80 -15.07
CA VAL A 394 -14.23 12.39 -15.36
C VAL A 394 -13.19 12.27 -16.48
N ALA A 395 -13.30 13.08 -17.54
CA ALA A 395 -12.29 13.09 -18.61
C ALA A 395 -10.92 13.50 -18.08
N LEU A 396 -10.85 14.56 -17.26
CA LEU A 396 -9.60 14.98 -16.62
C LEU A 396 -9.05 13.89 -15.67
N MET A 397 -9.89 13.20 -14.90
CA MET A 397 -9.44 12.08 -14.07
C MET A 397 -8.75 11.00 -14.91
N ARG A 398 -9.30 10.65 -16.06
CA ARG A 398 -8.70 9.66 -16.96
C ARG A 398 -7.33 10.11 -17.49
N VAL A 399 -7.21 11.38 -17.88
CA VAL A 399 -5.93 11.96 -18.32
C VAL A 399 -4.92 11.97 -17.19
N MET A 400 -5.33 12.36 -15.98
CA MET A 400 -4.46 12.39 -14.80
C MET A 400 -4.03 10.99 -14.35
N CYS A 401 -4.85 9.96 -14.55
CA CYS A 401 -4.41 8.56 -14.35
C CYS A 401 -3.20 8.24 -15.24
N GLY A 402 -3.26 8.58 -16.52
CA GLY A 402 -2.14 8.37 -17.45
C GLY A 402 -0.89 9.17 -17.05
N ALA A 403 -1.03 10.45 -16.72
CA ALA A 403 0.07 11.31 -16.30
C ALA A 403 0.74 10.78 -15.00
N PHE A 404 -0.05 10.40 -14.01
CA PHE A 404 0.46 9.86 -12.75
C PHE A 404 1.21 8.53 -12.94
N ILE A 405 0.67 7.64 -13.79
CA ILE A 405 1.34 6.39 -14.16
C ILE A 405 2.69 6.67 -14.83
N ALA A 406 2.74 7.62 -15.79
CA ALA A 406 3.98 7.98 -16.48
C ALA A 406 5.06 8.52 -15.53
N ILE A 407 4.68 9.39 -14.58
CA ILE A 407 5.59 9.92 -13.56
C ILE A 407 6.11 8.79 -12.64
N SER A 408 5.21 7.94 -12.15
CA SER A 408 5.57 6.83 -11.27
C SER A 408 6.44 5.79 -11.98
N LEU A 409 6.17 5.53 -13.27
CA LEU A 409 6.98 4.66 -14.12
C LEU A 409 8.40 5.20 -14.28
N TYR A 410 8.55 6.50 -14.54
CA TYR A 410 9.86 7.15 -14.66
C TYR A 410 10.71 6.97 -13.38
N ILE A 411 10.11 7.17 -12.21
CA ILE A 411 10.79 6.96 -10.92
C ILE A 411 11.17 5.48 -10.72
N ALA A 412 10.26 4.57 -11.03
CA ALA A 412 10.49 3.15 -10.87
C ALA A 412 11.61 2.61 -11.80
N LEU A 413 11.69 3.11 -13.03
CA LEU A 413 12.75 2.74 -13.97
C LEU A 413 14.15 3.16 -13.49
N ASN A 414 14.25 4.28 -12.78
CA ASN A 414 15.54 4.79 -12.26
C ASN A 414 15.99 4.14 -10.95
N LYS A 415 15.17 3.29 -10.31
CA LYS A 415 15.48 2.55 -9.06
C LYS A 415 16.17 3.44 -7.99
N ILE A 416 15.51 4.55 -7.63
CA ILE A 416 16.10 5.62 -6.81
C ILE A 416 16.44 5.13 -5.40
N ASP A 417 15.60 4.26 -4.80
CA ASP A 417 15.80 3.72 -3.45
C ASP A 417 15.16 2.33 -3.32
N PHE A 418 15.32 1.70 -2.14
CA PHE A 418 14.72 0.41 -1.80
C PHE A 418 13.20 0.49 -1.70
N ILE A 419 12.53 -0.63 -1.99
CA ILE A 419 11.06 -0.75 -1.97
C ILE A 419 10.48 -0.29 -0.62
N VAL A 420 11.07 -0.73 0.50
CA VAL A 420 10.62 -0.38 1.87
C VAL A 420 10.74 1.11 2.14
N ASN A 421 11.84 1.75 1.72
CA ASN A 421 12.08 3.17 1.96
C ASN A 421 11.14 4.05 1.14
N LEU A 422 10.91 3.74 -0.15
CA LEU A 422 9.97 4.48 -1.00
C LEU A 422 8.55 4.45 -0.43
N MET A 423 8.12 3.29 0.08
CA MET A 423 6.81 3.18 0.73
C MET A 423 6.78 3.97 2.05
N ALA A 424 7.80 3.80 2.91
CA ALA A 424 7.85 4.46 4.21
C ALA A 424 7.88 6.00 4.05
N LEU A 425 8.64 6.53 3.09
CA LEU A 425 8.66 7.96 2.76
C LEU A 425 7.27 8.46 2.37
N SER A 426 6.61 7.75 1.47
CA SER A 426 5.26 8.10 1.03
C SER A 426 4.26 8.07 2.19
N TRP A 427 4.26 6.98 2.96
CA TRP A 427 3.32 6.82 4.08
C TRP A 427 3.61 7.83 5.20
N GLY A 428 4.89 8.11 5.49
CA GLY A 428 5.29 9.13 6.45
C GLY A 428 4.80 10.53 6.07
N ALA A 429 4.94 10.91 4.81
CA ALA A 429 4.47 12.20 4.33
C ALA A 429 2.93 12.30 4.32
N ILE A 430 2.24 11.29 3.78
CA ILE A 430 0.78 11.32 3.61
C ILE A 430 0.07 11.08 4.94
N ALA A 431 0.34 9.97 5.63
CA ALA A 431 -0.29 9.68 6.90
C ALA A 431 0.16 10.67 7.99
N GLY A 432 1.41 11.14 7.94
CA GLY A 432 1.88 12.24 8.77
C GLY A 432 1.07 13.52 8.58
N SER A 433 0.73 13.85 7.35
CA SER A 433 -0.11 15.02 7.06
C SER A 433 -1.58 14.84 7.45
N PHE A 434 -2.13 13.64 7.34
CA PHE A 434 -3.59 13.46 7.41
C PHE A 434 -4.10 12.73 8.64
N LEU A 435 -3.34 11.81 9.22
CA LEU A 435 -3.80 10.96 10.33
C LEU A 435 -4.40 11.80 11.47
N ALA A 436 -3.65 12.73 12.03
CA ALA A 436 -4.12 13.54 13.14
C ALA A 436 -5.24 14.51 12.75
N PRO A 437 -5.14 15.33 11.69
CA PRO A 437 -6.25 16.17 11.25
C PRO A 437 -7.53 15.38 10.94
N TYR A 438 -7.40 14.20 10.35
CA TYR A 438 -8.53 13.33 10.03
C TYR A 438 -9.17 12.75 11.31
N CYS A 439 -8.37 12.17 12.22
CA CYS A 439 -8.85 11.60 13.47
C CYS A 439 -9.54 12.66 14.35
N TYR A 440 -8.87 13.78 14.59
CA TYR A 440 -9.47 14.87 15.37
C TYR A 440 -10.68 15.49 14.67
N GLY A 441 -10.67 15.53 13.33
CA GLY A 441 -11.81 15.96 12.53
C GLY A 441 -13.06 15.12 12.76
N LEU A 442 -12.90 13.81 12.92
CA LEU A 442 -13.99 12.85 13.15
C LEU A 442 -14.46 12.80 14.61
N PHE A 443 -13.57 12.97 15.57
CA PHE A 443 -13.87 12.63 16.98
C PHE A 443 -13.89 13.82 17.91
N TRP A 444 -13.24 14.94 17.57
CA TRP A 444 -13.08 16.05 18.47
C TRP A 444 -13.71 17.36 17.92
N PRO A 445 -14.91 17.75 18.40
CA PRO A 445 -15.60 18.97 17.93
C PRO A 445 -14.76 20.25 18.07
N ARG A 446 -13.89 20.33 19.11
CA ARG A 446 -13.05 21.49 19.40
C ARG A 446 -11.88 21.66 18.41
N ALA A 447 -11.54 20.65 17.60
CA ALA A 447 -10.44 20.74 16.62
C ALA A 447 -10.65 21.90 15.64
N THR A 448 -9.65 22.81 15.56
CA THR A 448 -9.74 24.06 14.81
C THR A 448 -9.08 23.95 13.43
N LYS A 449 -9.43 24.90 12.54
CA LYS A 449 -8.78 25.08 11.23
C LYS A 449 -7.26 25.26 11.39
N ALA A 450 -6.83 26.11 12.34
CA ALA A 450 -5.41 26.36 12.60
C ALA A 450 -4.69 25.11 13.09
N GLY A 451 -5.32 24.34 14.01
CA GLY A 451 -4.79 23.06 14.49
C GLY A 451 -4.62 22.04 13.35
N ALA A 452 -5.60 21.91 12.48
CA ALA A 452 -5.53 20.99 11.34
C ALA A 452 -4.44 21.38 10.34
N ILE A 453 -4.28 22.67 10.02
CA ILE A 453 -3.21 23.16 9.13
C ILE A 453 -1.84 22.93 9.78
N ALA A 454 -1.67 23.31 11.05
CA ALA A 454 -0.42 23.10 11.77
C ALA A 454 -0.05 21.61 11.86
N GLY A 455 -1.03 20.74 12.13
CA GLY A 455 -0.84 19.30 12.15
C GLY A 455 -0.40 18.75 10.78
N MET A 456 -1.08 19.11 9.70
CA MET A 456 -0.72 18.66 8.35
C MET A 456 0.69 19.11 7.98
N LEU A 457 1.03 20.37 8.22
CA LEU A 457 2.36 20.92 7.90
C LEU A 457 3.45 20.32 8.79
N SER A 458 3.21 20.15 10.09
CA SER A 458 4.21 19.60 11.00
C SER A 458 4.58 18.15 10.63
N GLY A 459 3.60 17.31 10.26
CA GLY A 459 3.87 15.95 9.79
C GLY A 459 4.69 15.92 8.51
N LEU A 460 4.30 16.71 7.52
CA LEU A 460 5.02 16.82 6.25
C LEU A 460 6.45 17.35 6.46
N LEU A 461 6.61 18.43 7.21
CA LEU A 461 7.92 19.02 7.48
C LEU A 461 8.83 18.10 8.28
N THR A 462 8.29 17.36 9.26
CA THR A 462 9.07 16.33 9.98
C THR A 462 9.63 15.30 9.02
N MET A 463 8.82 14.78 8.09
CA MET A 463 9.29 13.80 7.11
C MET A 463 10.36 14.39 6.18
N LEU A 464 10.11 15.56 5.61
CA LEU A 464 11.04 16.23 4.68
C LEU A 464 12.37 16.59 5.38
N TRP A 465 12.31 17.09 6.61
CA TRP A 465 13.52 17.40 7.39
C TRP A 465 14.39 16.17 7.63
N PHE A 466 13.79 15.04 8.00
CA PHE A 466 14.54 13.81 8.20
C PHE A 466 15.16 13.27 6.90
N VAL A 467 14.44 13.32 5.80
CA VAL A 467 14.97 12.89 4.49
C VAL A 467 16.14 13.78 4.07
N GLU A 468 16.02 15.10 4.28
CA GLU A 468 17.07 16.06 3.90
C GLU A 468 18.33 15.91 4.76
N THR A 469 18.17 15.69 6.07
CA THR A 469 19.30 15.59 7.01
C THR A 469 20.02 14.23 6.96
N HIS A 470 19.38 13.19 6.40
CA HIS A 470 19.89 11.81 6.40
C HIS A 470 19.88 11.20 4.99
N LYS A 471 20.58 11.82 4.04
CA LYS A 471 20.56 11.50 2.59
C LYS A 471 21.32 10.22 2.18
N ALA A 472 21.40 9.19 2.99
CA ALA A 472 22.05 7.94 2.59
C ALA A 472 21.05 6.96 1.97
N PRO A 473 21.28 6.39 0.78
CA PRO A 473 20.46 5.31 0.23
C PRO A 473 20.39 4.13 1.21
N GLY A 474 19.18 3.61 1.44
CA GLY A 474 18.98 2.51 2.40
C GLY A 474 19.05 2.93 3.87
N ASN A 475 18.93 4.20 4.17
CA ASN A 475 19.00 4.72 5.53
C ASN A 475 17.92 4.08 6.44
N PRO A 476 18.30 3.38 7.52
CA PRO A 476 17.36 2.80 8.49
C PRO A 476 16.57 3.87 9.27
N ALA A 477 16.93 5.13 9.15
CA ALA A 477 16.19 6.25 9.75
C ALA A 477 14.84 6.53 9.08
N VAL A 478 14.63 6.14 7.79
CA VAL A 478 13.38 6.43 7.07
C VAL A 478 12.13 5.88 7.78
N PRO A 479 12.07 4.63 8.26
CA PRO A 479 10.94 4.15 9.05
C PRO A 479 10.71 4.95 10.33
N VAL A 480 11.78 5.29 11.06
CA VAL A 480 11.70 6.08 12.30
C VAL A 480 11.18 7.49 12.00
N ALA A 481 11.71 8.13 10.95
CA ALA A 481 11.22 9.43 10.46
C ALA A 481 9.73 9.42 10.14
N SER A 482 9.27 8.35 9.45
CA SER A 482 7.87 8.18 9.10
C SER A 482 6.97 8.02 10.32
N ALA A 483 7.41 7.27 11.33
CA ALA A 483 6.69 7.13 12.59
C ALA A 483 6.59 8.47 13.33
N LEU A 484 7.70 9.22 13.40
CA LEU A 484 7.71 10.56 14.02
C LEU A 484 6.84 11.56 13.26
N ALA A 485 6.87 11.53 11.93
CA ALA A 485 6.01 12.38 11.09
C ALA A 485 4.51 12.14 11.37
N MET A 486 4.13 10.91 11.73
CA MET A 486 2.75 10.59 12.11
C MET A 486 2.44 10.96 13.58
N LEU A 487 3.41 10.88 14.49
CA LEU A 487 3.21 11.14 15.92
C LEU A 487 3.21 12.65 16.25
N VAL A 488 4.08 13.44 15.63
CA VAL A 488 4.18 14.89 15.89
C VAL A 488 2.83 15.59 15.72
N PRO A 489 2.07 15.39 14.63
CA PRO A 489 0.77 16.03 14.47
C PRO A 489 -0.27 15.64 15.53
N VAL A 490 -0.16 14.44 16.14
CA VAL A 490 -1.07 14.01 17.21
C VAL A 490 -0.98 14.94 18.42
N VAL A 491 0.19 15.55 18.65
CA VAL A 491 0.39 16.55 19.70
C VAL A 491 0.10 17.97 19.19
N VAL A 492 0.56 18.29 17.97
CA VAL A 492 0.44 19.65 17.40
C VAL A 492 -1.02 20.06 17.20
N VAL A 493 -1.88 19.16 16.67
CA VAL A 493 -3.30 19.49 16.42
C VAL A 493 -4.01 19.92 17.69
N PRO A 494 -4.01 19.16 18.81
CA PRO A 494 -4.69 19.59 20.03
C PRO A 494 -4.04 20.82 20.66
N VAL A 495 -2.72 20.91 20.70
CA VAL A 495 -2.04 22.08 21.28
C VAL A 495 -2.49 23.36 20.56
N VAL A 496 -2.33 23.42 19.24
CA VAL A 496 -2.73 24.61 18.46
C VAL A 496 -4.25 24.85 18.54
N SER A 497 -5.06 23.80 18.55
CA SER A 497 -6.52 23.95 18.66
C SER A 497 -6.95 24.55 20.01
N LEU A 498 -6.27 24.22 21.11
CA LEU A 498 -6.60 24.79 22.42
C LEU A 498 -6.31 26.30 22.52
N PHE A 499 -5.26 26.77 21.83
CA PHE A 499 -4.85 28.17 21.81
C PHE A 499 -5.50 29.00 20.70
N THR A 500 -6.33 28.40 19.84
CA THR A 500 -7.00 29.11 18.74
C THR A 500 -8.51 29.14 18.91
N LYS A 501 -9.16 30.10 18.23
CA LYS A 501 -10.61 30.32 18.30
C LYS A 501 -11.38 29.04 17.94
N PRO A 502 -12.35 28.61 18.78
CA PRO A 502 -13.14 27.40 18.48
C PRO A 502 -13.92 27.53 17.17
N PRO A 503 -14.24 26.41 16.52
CA PRO A 503 -15.12 26.41 15.36
C PRO A 503 -16.52 26.92 15.72
N ASP A 504 -17.24 27.41 14.71
CA ASP A 504 -18.62 27.87 14.90
C ASP A 504 -19.54 26.73 15.38
N ALA A 505 -20.36 27.01 16.40
CA ALA A 505 -21.23 25.99 17.00
C ALA A 505 -22.29 25.45 16.02
N ALA A 506 -22.84 26.32 15.16
CA ALA A 506 -23.80 25.89 14.13
C ALA A 506 -23.16 24.95 13.11
N HIS A 507 -21.92 25.24 12.68
CA HIS A 507 -21.16 24.36 11.80
C HIS A 507 -20.88 23.00 12.47
N ILE A 508 -20.44 23.00 13.72
CA ILE A 508 -20.16 21.77 14.47
C ILE A 508 -21.42 20.91 14.62
N LYS A 509 -22.57 21.53 14.92
CA LYS A 509 -23.86 20.83 14.97
C LYS A 509 -24.21 20.19 13.61
N ASN A 510 -23.94 20.89 12.51
CA ASN A 510 -24.17 20.32 11.17
C ASN A 510 -23.23 19.14 10.86
N VAL A 511 -21.98 19.19 11.30
CA VAL A 511 -20.97 18.14 11.03
C VAL A 511 -21.21 16.90 11.91
N PHE A 512 -21.46 17.06 13.20
CA PHE A 512 -21.56 15.96 14.17
C PHE A 512 -23.00 15.50 14.41
N GLY A 513 -23.98 16.38 14.26
CA GLY A 513 -25.39 16.29 14.28
C GLY A 513 -26.27 15.50 14.82
#